data_6ffc47534e0dafd43b2eac93a5957951
#
_entry.id   6ffc47534e0dafd43b2eac93a5957951
#
_cell.length_a   1.000
_cell.length_b   1.000
_cell.length_c   1.000
_cell.angle_alpha   90.00
_cell.angle_beta   90.00
_cell.angle_gamma   90.00
#
_symmetry.space_group_name_H-M   'P 1'
#
loop_
_entity.id
_entity.type
_entity.pdbx_description
1 polymer ?
#
loop_
_entity_poly.entity_id
_entity_poly.type
_entity_poly.pdbx_seq_one_letter_code
_entity_poly.pdbx_strand_id
1 'polypeptide(L)'
;MEFKHYSVLRDETIENLNIRPDGIYVDGTLGGAGHSYEIAKRLSDKGRLIGIDQDADAIKAAGERLAEFGDRVTIVRSNYSDMKNVLHSLGIEKVDGIMLDLGVSSFQLDTPKRGFTYRSEDAPLDMRMDDRNALTARDIVNTYSENDLYRIIRDYGEDKFAKNIAKHIVAARQKQEITTTGELNEIINPEIPKKVRATGGHPSKRTYQAIRIELNHELDVLRDNLDDMIDLLNPGGRICIITFHSLEDRIVKSNFKKNENPCTCPPSFPVCVCGNKSKGTVITRKPILPSEKELEENSRSKSAKLRVFEKNDL
;
A
#
# COMPACT_ATOMS: atom_id res chain seq x y z
N MET A 1 -8.17 6.57 -27.21
CA MET A 1 -8.18 7.39 -25.99
C MET A 1 -6.94 6.97 -25.19
N GLU A 2 -5.97 7.87 -25.10
CA GLU A 2 -4.84 7.66 -24.18
C GLU A 2 -5.38 7.70 -22.75
N PHE A 3 -5.33 6.60 -22.04
CA PHE A 3 -5.61 6.56 -20.61
C PHE A 3 -4.51 7.36 -19.89
N LYS A 4 -4.76 8.63 -19.62
CA LYS A 4 -3.91 9.42 -18.72
C LYS A 4 -4.05 8.83 -17.31
N HIS A 5 -3.12 7.99 -16.95
CA HIS A 5 -3.00 7.46 -15.60
C HIS A 5 -2.54 8.59 -14.67
N TYR A 6 -3.48 9.20 -13.93
CA TYR A 6 -3.15 10.15 -12.88
C TYR A 6 -2.83 9.35 -11.61
N SER A 7 -1.62 9.56 -11.08
CA SER A 7 -1.28 9.04 -9.75
C SER A 7 -2.14 9.72 -8.70
N VAL A 8 -2.64 8.94 -7.73
CA VAL A 8 -3.52 9.42 -6.67
C VAL A 8 -2.79 10.42 -5.78
N LEU A 9 -3.44 11.54 -5.43
CA LEU A 9 -2.87 12.59 -4.57
C LEU A 9 -1.46 13.04 -5.02
N ARG A 10 -1.23 13.07 -6.34
CA ARG A 10 0.11 13.30 -6.91
C ARG A 10 0.69 14.63 -6.48
N ASP A 11 -0.04 15.70 -6.70
CA ASP A 11 0.47 17.06 -6.48
C ASP A 11 0.66 17.31 -4.98
N GLU A 12 -0.27 16.85 -4.15
CA GLU A 12 -0.18 16.92 -2.70
C GLU A 12 1.01 16.12 -2.14
N THR A 13 1.28 14.94 -2.71
CA THR A 13 2.43 14.12 -2.29
C THR A 13 3.75 14.79 -2.64
N ILE A 14 3.87 15.29 -3.86
CA ILE A 14 5.08 15.96 -4.34
C ILE A 14 5.36 17.25 -3.56
N GLU A 15 4.33 18.05 -3.26
CA GLU A 15 4.46 19.24 -2.43
C GLU A 15 4.91 18.89 -1.01
N ASN A 16 4.31 17.87 -0.41
CA ASN A 16 4.62 17.45 0.95
C ASN A 16 5.96 16.73 1.09
N LEU A 17 6.50 16.11 0.05
CA LEU A 17 7.87 15.56 0.06
C LEU A 17 8.93 16.64 0.22
N ASN A 18 8.60 17.90 -0.06
CA ASN A 18 9.52 19.05 0.08
C ASN A 18 10.87 18.81 -0.61
N ILE A 19 10.82 18.50 -1.91
CA ILE A 19 11.95 17.99 -2.68
C ILE A 19 13.07 19.01 -2.77
N ARG A 20 14.26 18.60 -2.32
CA ARG A 20 15.52 19.30 -2.53
C ARG A 20 16.17 18.78 -3.82
N PRO A 21 16.60 19.63 -4.75
CA PRO A 21 17.12 19.19 -6.05
C PRO A 21 18.29 18.20 -5.96
N ASP A 22 19.19 18.37 -5.01
CA ASP A 22 20.37 17.51 -4.81
C ASP A 22 20.11 16.35 -3.82
N GLY A 23 18.86 16.15 -3.38
CA GLY A 23 18.48 15.15 -2.38
C GLY A 23 18.35 13.74 -2.94
N ILE A 24 18.26 12.77 -2.03
CA ILE A 24 18.05 11.36 -2.32
C ILE A 24 16.63 10.97 -1.88
N TYR A 25 15.86 10.40 -2.81
CA TYR A 25 14.47 10.04 -2.58
C TYR A 25 14.22 8.56 -2.88
N VAL A 26 13.28 7.97 -2.15
CA VAL A 26 12.85 6.58 -2.36
C VAL A 26 11.35 6.56 -2.64
N ASP A 27 10.97 5.90 -3.72
CA ASP A 27 9.60 5.45 -3.97
C ASP A 27 9.56 3.96 -3.72
N GLY A 28 8.94 3.54 -2.60
CA GLY A 28 8.90 2.14 -2.18
C GLY A 28 7.79 1.32 -2.83
N THR A 29 6.94 1.98 -3.64
CA THR A 29 5.80 1.40 -4.34
C THR A 29 5.72 1.97 -5.76
N LEU A 30 6.77 1.71 -6.53
CA LEU A 30 7.06 2.38 -7.81
C LEU A 30 5.89 2.33 -8.81
N GLY A 31 5.21 1.17 -8.90
CA GLY A 31 4.07 0.97 -9.79
C GLY A 31 4.34 1.42 -11.21
N GLY A 32 3.44 2.24 -11.77
CA GLY A 32 3.63 2.87 -13.08
C GLY A 32 4.51 4.12 -13.09
N ALA A 33 5.25 4.37 -11.99
CA ALA A 33 6.21 5.46 -11.80
C ALA A 33 5.64 6.88 -11.97
N GLY A 34 4.35 7.10 -11.68
CA GLY A 34 3.76 8.42 -11.84
C GLY A 34 4.29 9.45 -10.85
N HIS A 35 4.37 9.08 -9.56
CA HIS A 35 4.99 9.92 -8.53
C HIS A 35 6.51 10.04 -8.76
N SER A 36 7.17 8.92 -9.03
CA SER A 36 8.60 8.86 -9.32
C SER A 36 9.02 9.77 -10.48
N TYR A 37 8.22 9.84 -11.53
CA TYR A 37 8.47 10.74 -12.66
C TYR A 37 8.48 12.22 -12.21
N GLU A 38 7.50 12.61 -11.40
CA GLU A 38 7.41 13.97 -10.87
C GLU A 38 8.52 14.30 -9.86
N ILE A 39 9.00 13.31 -9.09
CA ILE A 39 10.17 13.46 -8.23
C ILE A 39 11.42 13.68 -9.09
N ALA A 40 11.66 12.77 -10.06
CA ALA A 40 12.86 12.82 -10.91
C ALA A 40 12.99 14.12 -11.69
N LYS A 41 11.88 14.71 -12.15
CA LYS A 41 11.86 16.03 -12.82
C LYS A 41 12.36 17.19 -11.95
N ARG A 42 12.27 17.05 -10.65
CA ARG A 42 12.67 18.10 -9.68
C ARG A 42 14.09 17.92 -9.17
N LEU A 43 14.71 16.78 -9.50
CA LEU A 43 16.09 16.49 -9.12
C LEU A 43 17.07 17.13 -10.10
N SER A 44 18.20 17.63 -9.56
CA SER A 44 19.36 18.02 -10.34
C SER A 44 20.20 16.79 -10.74
N ASP A 45 21.32 17.02 -11.40
CA ASP A 45 22.26 15.96 -11.78
C ASP A 45 22.94 15.29 -10.55
N LYS A 46 22.86 15.92 -9.37
CA LYS A 46 23.37 15.36 -8.10
C LYS A 46 22.32 14.59 -7.32
N GLY A 47 21.04 14.86 -7.59
CA GLY A 47 19.93 14.20 -6.94
C GLY A 47 19.76 12.76 -7.41
N ARG A 48 19.23 11.91 -6.57
CA ARG A 48 19.01 10.49 -6.86
C ARG A 48 17.60 10.06 -6.48
N LEU A 49 17.00 9.20 -7.30
CA LEU A 49 15.75 8.52 -7.01
C LEU A 49 15.98 7.01 -7.04
N ILE A 50 15.57 6.34 -5.97
CA ILE A 50 15.55 4.89 -5.88
C ILE A 50 14.09 4.44 -5.92
N GLY A 51 13.71 3.71 -6.98
CA GLY A 51 12.38 3.12 -7.14
C GLY A 51 12.41 1.64 -6.76
N ILE A 52 11.52 1.23 -5.88
CA ILE A 52 11.41 -0.17 -5.42
C ILE A 52 10.00 -0.67 -5.74
N ASP A 53 9.91 -1.84 -6.35
CA ASP A 53 8.65 -2.57 -6.49
C ASP A 53 8.92 -4.08 -6.55
N GLN A 54 7.99 -4.87 -6.05
CA GLN A 54 8.08 -6.33 -6.10
C GLN A 54 7.50 -6.90 -7.40
N ASP A 55 6.64 -6.14 -8.09
CA ASP A 55 5.96 -6.53 -9.31
C ASP A 55 6.85 -6.34 -10.55
N ALA A 56 7.09 -7.43 -11.30
CA ALA A 56 7.89 -7.40 -12.51
C ALA A 56 7.30 -6.49 -13.60
N ASP A 57 5.96 -6.43 -13.71
CA ASP A 57 5.29 -5.58 -14.69
C ASP A 57 5.48 -4.10 -14.34
N ALA A 58 5.43 -3.76 -13.04
CA ALA A 58 5.71 -2.41 -12.54
C ALA A 58 7.16 -1.99 -12.83
N ILE A 59 8.13 -2.86 -12.54
CA ILE A 59 9.56 -2.61 -12.82
C ILE A 59 9.80 -2.32 -14.30
N LYS A 60 9.18 -3.10 -15.19
CA LYS A 60 9.28 -2.89 -16.64
C LYS A 60 8.70 -1.55 -17.07
N ALA A 61 7.46 -1.26 -16.66
CA ALA A 61 6.78 -0.01 -17.04
C ALA A 61 7.51 1.23 -16.50
N ALA A 62 8.01 1.15 -15.25
CA ALA A 62 8.80 2.21 -14.65
C ALA A 62 10.14 2.43 -15.37
N GLY A 63 10.82 1.36 -15.76
CA GLY A 63 12.07 1.43 -16.54
C GLY A 63 11.89 2.19 -17.85
N GLU A 64 10.81 1.91 -18.58
CA GLU A 64 10.47 2.61 -19.82
C GLU A 64 10.16 4.10 -19.56
N ARG A 65 9.33 4.38 -18.54
CA ARG A 65 8.88 5.74 -18.23
C ARG A 65 9.98 6.65 -17.69
N LEU A 66 10.91 6.10 -16.92
CA LEU A 66 11.96 6.86 -16.25
C LEU A 66 13.29 6.86 -17.01
N ALA A 67 13.36 6.24 -18.19
CA ALA A 67 14.58 6.09 -18.98
C ALA A 67 15.27 7.43 -19.32
N GLU A 68 14.51 8.50 -19.52
CA GLU A 68 15.04 9.84 -19.83
C GLU A 68 15.90 10.45 -18.70
N PHE A 69 15.74 9.97 -17.46
CA PHE A 69 16.47 10.50 -16.31
C PHE A 69 17.83 9.82 -16.11
N GLY A 70 18.14 8.75 -16.86
CA GLY A 70 19.45 8.09 -16.84
C GLY A 70 19.90 7.66 -15.43
N ASP A 71 21.16 7.93 -15.11
CA ASP A 71 21.81 7.48 -13.86
C ASP A 71 21.25 8.12 -12.57
N ARG A 72 20.38 9.12 -12.70
CA ARG A 72 19.69 9.72 -11.54
C ARG A 72 18.65 8.78 -10.94
N VAL A 73 18.20 7.78 -11.68
CA VAL A 73 17.17 6.84 -11.25
C VAL A 73 17.74 5.42 -11.19
N THR A 74 17.58 4.78 -10.05
CA THR A 74 17.91 3.36 -9.85
C THR A 74 16.63 2.61 -9.54
N ILE A 75 16.33 1.55 -10.29
CA ILE A 75 15.13 0.73 -10.11
C ILE A 75 15.54 -0.65 -9.58
N VAL A 76 14.93 -1.07 -8.48
CA VAL A 76 15.23 -2.34 -7.82
C VAL A 76 13.96 -3.17 -7.65
N ARG A 77 13.97 -4.42 -8.12
CA ARG A 77 12.88 -5.36 -7.88
C ARG A 77 13.02 -5.96 -6.48
N SER A 78 12.34 -5.38 -5.52
CA SER A 78 12.29 -5.82 -4.12
C SER A 78 10.98 -5.39 -3.46
N ASN A 79 10.71 -5.90 -2.27
CA ASN A 79 9.66 -5.36 -1.42
C ASN A 79 10.22 -4.17 -0.62
N TYR A 80 9.40 -3.15 -0.34
CA TYR A 80 9.83 -2.01 0.47
C TYR A 80 10.21 -2.39 1.92
N SER A 81 9.83 -3.58 2.39
CA SER A 81 10.35 -4.12 3.66
C SER A 81 11.85 -4.29 3.68
N ASP A 82 12.46 -4.46 2.51
CA ASP A 82 13.93 -4.61 2.36
C ASP A 82 14.63 -3.29 2.00
N MET A 83 13.93 -2.15 2.09
CA MET A 83 14.42 -0.82 1.70
C MET A 83 15.80 -0.50 2.30
N LYS A 84 16.02 -0.84 3.58
CA LYS A 84 17.28 -0.60 4.27
C LYS A 84 18.44 -1.33 3.60
N ASN A 85 18.29 -2.62 3.30
CA ASN A 85 19.33 -3.40 2.64
C ASN A 85 19.55 -2.94 1.20
N VAL A 86 18.47 -2.60 0.49
CA VAL A 86 18.57 -2.03 -0.87
C VAL A 86 19.42 -0.75 -0.85
N LEU A 87 19.12 0.19 0.04
CA LEU A 87 19.87 1.44 0.15
C LEU A 87 21.34 1.20 0.53
N HIS A 88 21.61 0.35 1.52
CA HIS A 88 22.97 0.01 1.93
C HIS A 88 23.77 -0.61 0.78
N SER A 89 23.16 -1.48 -0.04
CA SER A 89 23.82 -2.06 -1.21
C SER A 89 24.23 -1.05 -2.27
N LEU A 90 23.53 0.10 -2.29
CA LEU A 90 23.82 1.26 -3.15
C LEU A 90 24.77 2.29 -2.49
N GLY A 91 25.27 2.00 -1.29
CA GLY A 91 26.12 2.92 -0.51
C GLY A 91 25.36 4.11 0.06
N ILE A 92 24.06 3.98 0.29
CA ILE A 92 23.18 5.05 0.80
C ILE A 92 22.80 4.71 2.24
N GLU A 93 23.22 5.54 3.19
CA GLU A 93 22.88 5.37 4.62
C GLU A 93 21.58 6.09 5.01
N LYS A 94 21.33 7.24 4.39
CA LYS A 94 20.19 8.13 4.69
C LYS A 94 19.61 8.72 3.42
N VAL A 95 18.33 9.10 3.49
CA VAL A 95 17.58 9.70 2.37
C VAL A 95 16.83 10.95 2.82
N ASP A 96 16.51 11.83 1.87
CA ASP A 96 15.82 13.10 2.13
C ASP A 96 14.30 12.96 2.05
N GLY A 97 13.81 11.88 1.47
CA GLY A 97 12.37 11.58 1.47
C GLY A 97 12.05 10.17 1.05
N ILE A 98 10.94 9.67 1.59
CA ILE A 98 10.37 8.36 1.27
C ILE A 98 8.91 8.56 0.90
N MET A 99 8.47 7.87 -0.14
CA MET A 99 7.08 7.85 -0.57
C MET A 99 6.59 6.42 -0.68
N LEU A 100 5.38 6.16 -0.19
CA LEU A 100 4.64 4.92 -0.38
C LEU A 100 3.22 5.22 -0.87
N ASP A 101 2.83 4.60 -1.99
CA ASP A 101 1.45 4.56 -2.50
C ASP A 101 0.94 3.13 -2.31
N LEU A 102 0.25 2.88 -1.17
CA LEU A 102 -0.08 1.53 -0.74
C LEU A 102 -1.22 0.91 -1.56
N GLY A 103 -1.33 -0.40 -1.47
CA GLY A 103 -2.37 -1.18 -2.12
C GLY A 103 -2.00 -1.67 -3.52
N VAL A 104 -2.98 -1.76 -4.41
CA VAL A 104 -2.83 -2.32 -5.76
C VAL A 104 -2.68 -1.23 -6.80
N SER A 105 -1.79 -1.46 -7.75
CA SER A 105 -1.65 -0.57 -8.91
C SER A 105 -2.88 -0.67 -9.83
N SER A 106 -3.14 0.38 -10.57
CA SER A 106 -4.20 0.34 -11.57
C SER A 106 -3.95 -0.73 -12.63
N PHE A 107 -2.69 -0.97 -13.00
CA PHE A 107 -2.34 -2.04 -13.93
C PHE A 107 -2.77 -3.42 -13.40
N GLN A 108 -2.53 -3.70 -12.10
CA GLN A 108 -2.97 -4.95 -11.47
C GLN A 108 -4.49 -5.09 -11.50
N LEU A 109 -5.24 -4.02 -11.24
CA LEU A 109 -6.71 -4.02 -11.30
C LEU A 109 -7.26 -4.15 -12.72
N ASP A 110 -6.60 -3.55 -13.71
CA ASP A 110 -7.05 -3.51 -15.10
C ASP A 110 -6.57 -4.73 -15.92
N THR A 111 -5.76 -5.59 -15.31
CA THR A 111 -5.25 -6.82 -15.93
C THR A 111 -5.96 -8.04 -15.34
N PRO A 112 -7.03 -8.58 -15.96
CA PRO A 112 -7.84 -9.65 -15.39
C PRO A 112 -7.04 -10.90 -14.99
N LYS A 113 -6.02 -11.28 -15.79
CA LYS A 113 -5.15 -12.43 -15.51
C LYS A 113 -4.37 -12.34 -14.18
N ARG A 114 -4.26 -11.13 -13.58
CA ARG A 114 -3.64 -10.93 -12.27
C ARG A 114 -4.59 -11.25 -11.09
N GLY A 115 -5.88 -11.41 -11.33
CA GLY A 115 -6.86 -11.85 -10.34
C GLY A 115 -7.23 -10.84 -9.25
N PHE A 116 -6.79 -9.59 -9.33
CA PHE A 116 -7.15 -8.55 -8.35
C PHE A 116 -8.56 -7.99 -8.53
N THR A 117 -9.12 -8.13 -9.73
CA THR A 117 -10.45 -7.60 -10.05
C THR A 117 -11.56 -8.62 -9.76
N TYR A 118 -12.59 -8.17 -9.08
CA TYR A 118 -13.84 -8.93 -8.91
C TYR A 118 -14.86 -8.67 -10.02
N ARG A 119 -14.50 -7.94 -11.07
CA ARG A 119 -15.39 -7.54 -12.17
C ARG A 119 -15.28 -8.45 -13.40
N SER A 120 -14.27 -9.29 -13.47
CA SER A 120 -14.06 -10.24 -14.55
C SER A 120 -14.37 -11.64 -14.03
N GLU A 121 -15.35 -12.31 -14.62
CA GLU A 121 -15.82 -13.63 -14.12
C GLU A 121 -14.81 -14.74 -14.38
N ASP A 122 -14.09 -14.70 -15.50
CA ASP A 122 -13.14 -15.72 -15.93
C ASP A 122 -11.70 -15.50 -15.45
N ALA A 123 -11.46 -14.48 -14.62
CA ALA A 123 -10.12 -14.20 -14.14
C ALA A 123 -9.67 -15.27 -13.12
N PRO A 124 -8.38 -15.73 -13.16
CA PRO A 124 -7.86 -16.67 -12.18
C PRO A 124 -7.74 -15.99 -10.81
N LEU A 125 -7.86 -16.78 -9.74
CA LEU A 125 -7.63 -16.31 -8.37
C LEU A 125 -6.13 -16.31 -8.06
N ASP A 126 -5.37 -15.36 -8.64
CA ASP A 126 -3.94 -15.19 -8.39
C ASP A 126 -3.66 -14.20 -7.25
N MET A 127 -3.88 -12.93 -7.45
CA MET A 127 -3.69 -11.79 -6.52
C MET A 127 -2.26 -11.63 -5.97
N ARG A 128 -1.25 -12.30 -6.50
CA ARG A 128 0.15 -12.07 -6.09
C ARG A 128 0.65 -10.73 -6.61
N MET A 129 1.22 -9.93 -5.73
CA MET A 129 1.99 -8.74 -6.13
C MET A 129 3.38 -9.13 -6.62
N ASP A 130 3.99 -10.14 -6.00
CA ASP A 130 5.24 -10.75 -6.42
C ASP A 130 4.97 -12.14 -7.01
N ASP A 131 5.21 -12.31 -8.30
CA ASP A 131 4.98 -13.58 -9.02
C ASP A 131 5.96 -14.71 -8.63
N ARG A 132 7.03 -14.38 -7.87
CA ARG A 132 7.96 -15.36 -7.28
C ARG A 132 7.36 -16.09 -6.08
N ASN A 133 6.30 -15.56 -5.46
CA ASN A 133 5.61 -16.23 -4.37
C ASN A 133 4.88 -17.48 -4.88
N ALA A 134 5.00 -18.57 -4.13
CA ALA A 134 4.35 -19.84 -4.50
C ALA A 134 2.84 -19.80 -4.21
N LEU A 135 2.43 -19.17 -3.10
CA LEU A 135 1.03 -19.09 -2.66
C LEU A 135 0.23 -18.12 -3.52
N THR A 136 -0.99 -18.50 -3.89
CA THR A 136 -1.95 -17.68 -4.64
C THR A 136 -3.25 -17.49 -3.86
N ALA A 137 -4.11 -16.58 -4.32
CA ALA A 137 -5.46 -16.44 -3.75
C ALA A 137 -6.28 -17.73 -3.89
N ARG A 138 -6.09 -18.50 -4.97
CA ARG A 138 -6.71 -19.82 -5.17
C ARG A 138 -6.32 -20.77 -4.04
N ASP A 139 -5.06 -20.79 -3.63
CA ASP A 139 -4.59 -21.65 -2.54
C ASP A 139 -5.26 -21.27 -1.22
N ILE A 140 -5.31 -19.97 -0.90
CA ILE A 140 -5.97 -19.48 0.32
C ILE A 140 -7.45 -19.94 0.35
N VAL A 141 -8.19 -19.71 -0.74
CA VAL A 141 -9.61 -20.05 -0.83
C VAL A 141 -9.84 -21.55 -0.69
N ASN A 142 -8.96 -22.38 -1.29
CA ASN A 142 -9.16 -23.83 -1.34
C ASN A 142 -8.52 -24.59 -0.18
N THR A 143 -7.54 -24.02 0.55
CA THR A 143 -6.78 -24.77 1.57
C THR A 143 -6.93 -24.25 3.00
N TYR A 144 -7.20 -22.95 3.20
CA TYR A 144 -7.33 -22.38 4.53
C TYR A 144 -8.51 -23.01 5.29
N SER A 145 -8.38 -23.17 6.60
CA SER A 145 -9.51 -23.63 7.44
C SER A 145 -10.67 -22.62 7.44
N GLU A 146 -11.87 -23.08 7.80
CA GLU A 146 -13.03 -22.16 7.95
C GLU A 146 -12.72 -21.05 8.95
N ASN A 147 -12.02 -21.38 10.05
CA ASN A 147 -11.64 -20.40 11.07
C ASN A 147 -10.63 -19.38 10.54
N ASP A 148 -9.66 -19.81 9.72
CA ASP A 148 -8.69 -18.88 9.13
C ASP A 148 -9.34 -17.97 8.09
N LEU A 149 -10.21 -18.50 7.22
CA LEU A 149 -10.99 -17.71 6.28
C LEU A 149 -11.89 -16.71 7.04
N TYR A 150 -12.56 -17.15 8.10
CA TYR A 150 -13.37 -16.26 8.93
C TYR A 150 -12.51 -15.16 9.55
N ARG A 151 -11.35 -15.50 10.12
CA ARG A 151 -10.41 -14.54 10.71
C ARG A 151 -10.01 -13.46 9.70
N ILE A 152 -9.50 -13.85 8.53
CA ILE A 152 -9.02 -12.87 7.55
C ILE A 152 -10.16 -12.00 6.99
N ILE A 153 -11.33 -12.57 6.68
CA ILE A 153 -12.46 -11.82 6.14
C ILE A 153 -13.02 -10.85 7.19
N ARG A 154 -13.04 -11.25 8.48
CA ARG A 154 -13.44 -10.38 9.58
C ARG A 154 -12.43 -9.27 9.82
N ASP A 155 -11.13 -9.61 9.95
CA ASP A 155 -10.11 -8.69 10.45
C ASP A 155 -9.53 -7.80 9.34
N TYR A 156 -9.33 -8.36 8.14
CA TYR A 156 -8.78 -7.64 7.00
C TYR A 156 -9.83 -7.10 6.04
N GLY A 157 -10.98 -7.78 5.93
CA GLY A 157 -12.12 -7.31 5.16
C GLY A 157 -13.04 -6.38 5.95
N GLU A 158 -12.95 -6.38 7.29
CA GLU A 158 -13.90 -5.70 8.19
C GLU A 158 -15.36 -6.04 7.80
N ASP A 159 -15.61 -7.33 7.40
CA ASP A 159 -16.87 -7.78 6.86
C ASP A 159 -17.76 -8.42 7.94
N LYS A 160 -18.96 -7.88 8.12
CA LYS A 160 -19.94 -8.38 9.10
C LYS A 160 -20.47 -9.77 8.77
N PHE A 161 -20.37 -10.18 7.52
CA PHE A 161 -20.87 -11.47 7.01
C PHE A 161 -19.75 -12.53 6.93
N ALA A 162 -18.58 -12.22 7.43
CA ALA A 162 -17.37 -13.05 7.35
C ALA A 162 -17.59 -14.52 7.72
N LYS A 163 -18.40 -14.81 8.77
CA LYS A 163 -18.66 -16.15 9.23
C LYS A 163 -19.44 -16.99 8.18
N ASN A 164 -20.47 -16.41 7.59
CA ASN A 164 -21.25 -17.09 6.57
C ASN A 164 -20.45 -17.25 5.28
N ILE A 165 -19.73 -16.22 4.86
CA ILE A 165 -18.85 -16.27 3.69
C ILE A 165 -17.83 -17.41 3.83
N ALA A 166 -17.11 -17.47 4.95
CA ALA A 166 -16.12 -18.53 5.19
C ALA A 166 -16.74 -19.94 5.14
N LYS A 167 -17.89 -20.14 5.80
CA LYS A 167 -18.63 -21.40 5.79
C LYS A 167 -19.01 -21.82 4.37
N HIS A 168 -19.52 -20.90 3.55
CA HIS A 168 -19.98 -21.22 2.20
C HIS A 168 -18.80 -21.44 1.23
N ILE A 169 -17.68 -20.75 1.40
CA ILE A 169 -16.45 -21.05 0.66
C ILE A 169 -16.01 -22.50 0.94
N VAL A 170 -15.95 -22.90 2.21
CA VAL A 170 -15.55 -24.26 2.59
C VAL A 170 -16.53 -25.31 2.06
N ALA A 171 -17.83 -25.06 2.12
CA ALA A 171 -18.85 -25.95 1.59
C ALA A 171 -18.79 -26.07 0.06
N ALA A 172 -18.52 -24.99 -0.65
CA ALA A 172 -18.42 -24.96 -2.11
C ALA A 172 -17.20 -25.74 -2.61
N ARG A 173 -16.02 -25.50 -2.03
CA ARG A 173 -14.77 -26.17 -2.46
C ARG A 173 -14.76 -27.68 -2.22
N GLN A 174 -15.60 -28.19 -1.30
CA GLN A 174 -15.78 -29.64 -1.12
C GLN A 174 -16.47 -30.31 -2.31
N LYS A 175 -17.21 -29.55 -3.11
CA LYS A 175 -17.90 -30.04 -4.30
C LYS A 175 -17.05 -29.88 -5.55
N GLN A 176 -16.43 -28.73 -5.68
CA GLN A 176 -15.59 -28.35 -6.82
C GLN A 176 -14.58 -27.29 -6.37
N GLU A 177 -13.34 -27.42 -6.81
CA GLU A 177 -12.30 -26.43 -6.56
C GLU A 177 -12.70 -25.05 -7.12
N ILE A 178 -12.48 -24.00 -6.34
CA ILE A 178 -12.78 -22.62 -6.72
C ILE A 178 -11.55 -22.06 -7.43
N THR A 179 -11.67 -21.76 -8.72
CA THR A 179 -10.53 -21.40 -9.58
C THR A 179 -10.59 -19.99 -10.14
N THR A 180 -11.81 -19.46 -10.29
CA THR A 180 -12.04 -18.15 -10.91
C THR A 180 -12.70 -17.14 -9.97
N THR A 181 -12.56 -15.89 -10.32
CA THR A 181 -13.20 -14.77 -9.62
C THR A 181 -14.73 -14.86 -9.70
N GLY A 182 -15.28 -15.33 -10.81
CA GLY A 182 -16.72 -15.56 -10.97
C GLY A 182 -17.26 -16.59 -9.98
N GLU A 183 -16.62 -17.77 -9.90
CA GLU A 183 -17.00 -18.83 -8.95
C GLU A 183 -16.96 -18.32 -7.50
N LEU A 184 -15.93 -17.55 -7.13
CA LEU A 184 -15.85 -16.95 -5.80
C LEU A 184 -16.95 -15.91 -5.56
N ASN A 185 -17.26 -15.08 -6.55
CA ASN A 185 -18.34 -14.09 -6.47
C ASN A 185 -19.71 -14.75 -6.29
N GLU A 186 -19.99 -15.85 -6.99
CA GLU A 186 -21.24 -16.61 -6.85
C GLU A 186 -21.44 -17.15 -5.43
N ILE A 187 -20.37 -17.48 -4.73
CA ILE A 187 -20.41 -17.93 -3.33
C ILE A 187 -20.64 -16.75 -2.38
N ILE A 188 -19.97 -15.61 -2.60
CA ILE A 188 -20.02 -14.44 -1.69
C ILE A 188 -21.32 -13.66 -1.83
N ASN A 189 -21.79 -13.45 -3.07
CA ASN A 189 -22.90 -12.54 -3.36
C ASN A 189 -24.21 -12.89 -2.61
N PRO A 190 -24.64 -14.16 -2.50
CA PRO A 190 -25.84 -14.53 -1.76
C PRO A 190 -25.77 -14.18 -0.26
N GLU A 191 -24.56 -14.18 0.31
CA GLU A 191 -24.35 -13.97 1.74
C GLU A 191 -24.50 -12.51 2.17
N ILE A 192 -24.44 -11.59 1.20
CA ILE A 192 -24.62 -10.17 1.45
C ILE A 192 -26.08 -9.77 1.17
N PRO A 193 -26.83 -9.28 2.16
CA PRO A 193 -28.23 -8.89 1.96
C PRO A 193 -28.42 -7.88 0.82
N LYS A 194 -29.50 -8.02 0.04
CA LYS A 194 -29.82 -7.16 -1.12
C LYS A 194 -29.74 -5.66 -0.76
N LYS A 195 -30.24 -5.28 0.41
CA LYS A 195 -30.22 -3.90 0.90
C LYS A 195 -28.78 -3.36 1.06
N VAL A 196 -27.85 -4.18 1.53
CA VAL A 196 -26.44 -3.83 1.71
C VAL A 196 -25.75 -3.74 0.34
N ARG A 197 -26.03 -4.66 -0.56
CA ARG A 197 -25.50 -4.66 -1.94
C ARG A 197 -25.92 -3.38 -2.70
N ALA A 198 -27.13 -2.91 -2.50
CA ALA A 198 -27.66 -1.72 -3.19
C ALA A 198 -26.94 -0.42 -2.82
N THR A 199 -26.31 -0.35 -1.62
CA THR A 199 -25.69 0.88 -1.11
C THR A 199 -24.19 0.76 -0.87
N GLY A 200 -23.64 -0.46 -0.79
CA GLY A 200 -22.28 -0.73 -0.32
C GLY A 200 -21.21 -0.97 -1.39
N GLY A 201 -21.52 -0.85 -2.68
CA GLY A 201 -20.64 -1.23 -3.77
C GLY A 201 -20.63 -2.73 -4.02
N HIS A 202 -19.62 -3.24 -4.72
CA HIS A 202 -19.56 -4.68 -5.07
C HIS A 202 -19.43 -5.54 -3.80
N PRO A 203 -20.30 -6.56 -3.63
CA PRO A 203 -20.36 -7.38 -2.40
C PRO A 203 -19.06 -8.10 -2.08
N SER A 204 -18.33 -8.58 -3.10
CA SER A 204 -17.05 -9.28 -2.91
C SER A 204 -15.87 -8.38 -2.53
N LYS A 205 -16.00 -7.05 -2.61
CA LYS A 205 -14.88 -6.11 -2.42
C LYS A 205 -14.10 -6.37 -1.12
N ARG A 206 -14.80 -6.61 -0.01
CA ARG A 206 -14.19 -6.80 1.32
C ARG A 206 -13.47 -8.14 1.43
N THR A 207 -14.06 -9.20 0.87
CA THR A 207 -13.44 -10.53 0.85
C THR A 207 -12.17 -10.53 -0.03
N TYR A 208 -12.21 -9.88 -1.20
CA TYR A 208 -11.01 -9.73 -2.05
C TYR A 208 -9.91 -8.92 -1.36
N GLN A 209 -10.26 -7.84 -0.69
CA GLN A 209 -9.31 -7.09 0.13
C GLN A 209 -8.68 -7.98 1.21
N ALA A 210 -9.48 -8.79 1.90
CA ALA A 210 -9.01 -9.68 2.96
C ALA A 210 -8.01 -10.73 2.44
N ILE A 211 -8.34 -11.39 1.34
CA ILE A 211 -7.48 -12.40 0.71
C ILE A 211 -6.17 -11.75 0.21
N ARG A 212 -6.26 -10.59 -0.41
CA ARG A 212 -5.11 -9.84 -0.92
C ARG A 212 -4.16 -9.44 0.21
N ILE A 213 -4.67 -8.89 1.29
CA ILE A 213 -3.88 -8.48 2.46
C ILE A 213 -3.17 -9.67 3.09
N GLU A 214 -3.88 -10.79 3.27
CA GLU A 214 -3.30 -12.04 3.80
C GLU A 214 -2.18 -12.56 2.89
N LEU A 215 -2.47 -12.69 1.59
CA LEU A 215 -1.55 -13.23 0.60
C LEU A 215 -0.25 -12.44 0.48
N ASN A 216 -0.35 -11.13 0.46
CA ASN A 216 0.79 -10.23 0.24
C ASN A 216 1.38 -9.67 1.53
N HIS A 217 0.88 -10.07 2.70
CA HIS A 217 1.32 -9.61 4.03
C HIS A 217 1.32 -8.09 4.19
N GLU A 218 0.41 -7.39 3.51
CA GLU A 218 0.43 -5.93 3.32
C GLU A 218 0.51 -5.16 4.65
N LEU A 219 -0.28 -5.58 5.65
CA LEU A 219 -0.32 -4.88 6.95
C LEU A 219 0.88 -5.18 7.83
N ASP A 220 1.40 -6.42 7.79
CA ASP A 220 2.56 -6.80 8.59
C ASP A 220 3.82 -6.12 8.06
N VAL A 221 4.01 -6.18 6.73
CA VAL A 221 5.11 -5.47 6.06
C VAL A 221 5.09 -3.98 6.39
N LEU A 222 3.92 -3.34 6.34
CA LEU A 222 3.80 -1.92 6.68
C LEU A 222 4.13 -1.67 8.15
N ARG A 223 3.55 -2.42 9.07
CA ARG A 223 3.72 -2.24 10.52
C ARG A 223 5.15 -2.40 10.97
N ASP A 224 5.80 -3.45 10.48
CA ASP A 224 7.10 -3.89 10.98
C ASP A 224 8.26 -3.03 10.44
N ASN A 225 8.05 -2.29 9.35
CA ASN A 225 9.12 -1.54 8.70
C ASN A 225 9.02 0.00 8.80
N LEU A 226 7.92 0.54 9.33
CA LEU A 226 7.74 2.01 9.42
C LEU A 226 8.78 2.70 10.30
N ASP A 227 9.15 2.10 11.43
CA ASP A 227 10.15 2.68 12.33
C ASP A 227 11.53 2.74 11.65
N ASP A 228 11.91 1.70 10.91
CA ASP A 228 13.16 1.65 10.14
C ASP A 228 13.16 2.69 9.00
N MET A 229 12.05 2.88 8.31
CA MET A 229 11.93 3.91 7.27
C MET A 229 12.10 5.33 7.85
N ILE A 230 11.50 5.60 9.01
CA ILE A 230 11.70 6.90 9.70
C ILE A 230 13.17 7.06 10.10
N ASP A 231 13.82 5.98 10.50
CA ASP A 231 15.23 6.02 10.89
C ASP A 231 16.18 6.21 9.69
N LEU A 232 15.77 5.84 8.48
CA LEU A 232 16.52 6.11 7.23
C LEU A 232 16.46 7.57 6.79
N LEU A 233 15.55 8.39 7.33
CA LEU A 233 15.45 9.79 6.94
C LEU A 233 16.60 10.64 7.51
N ASN A 234 17.12 11.55 6.69
CA ASN A 234 17.92 12.68 7.12
C ASN A 234 17.06 13.64 7.97
N PRO A 235 17.68 14.46 8.86
CA PRO A 235 16.99 15.58 9.50
C PRO A 235 16.27 16.47 8.47
N GLY A 236 15.00 16.80 8.78
CA GLY A 236 14.12 17.53 7.86
C GLY A 236 13.63 16.72 6.65
N GLY A 237 14.03 15.45 6.52
CA GLY A 237 13.49 14.52 5.52
C GLY A 237 12.07 14.09 5.86
N ARG A 238 11.28 13.77 4.85
CA ARG A 238 9.86 13.44 5.01
C ARG A 238 9.50 12.07 4.48
N ILE A 239 8.59 11.40 5.19
CA ILE A 239 7.91 10.22 4.68
C ILE A 239 6.46 10.58 4.37
N CYS A 240 6.03 10.31 3.13
CA CYS A 240 4.69 10.51 2.62
C CYS A 240 4.06 9.15 2.31
N ILE A 241 2.91 8.85 2.94
CA ILE A 241 2.23 7.55 2.75
C ILE A 241 0.78 7.78 2.36
N ILE A 242 0.39 7.23 1.20
CA ILE A 242 -0.99 7.18 0.73
C ILE A 242 -1.57 5.83 1.12
N THR A 243 -2.71 5.84 1.80
CA THR A 243 -3.44 4.66 2.24
C THR A 243 -4.83 4.62 1.60
N PHE A 244 -5.40 3.43 1.37
CA PHE A 244 -6.69 3.25 0.70
C PHE A 244 -7.77 2.60 1.56
N HIS A 245 -7.41 2.09 2.73
CA HIS A 245 -8.39 1.53 3.68
C HIS A 245 -8.02 1.84 5.13
N SER A 246 -9.01 1.62 6.01
CA SER A 246 -8.96 1.97 7.44
C SER A 246 -7.81 1.32 8.19
N LEU A 247 -7.43 0.09 7.84
CA LEU A 247 -6.39 -0.67 8.55
C LEU A 247 -5.01 -0.08 8.29
N GLU A 248 -4.69 0.24 7.02
CA GLU A 248 -3.44 0.93 6.67
C GLU A 248 -3.37 2.30 7.36
N ASP A 249 -4.42 3.11 7.23
CA ASP A 249 -4.47 4.45 7.81
C ASP A 249 -4.27 4.42 9.34
N ARG A 250 -4.83 3.42 10.01
CA ARG A 250 -4.68 3.22 11.45
C ARG A 250 -3.24 2.89 11.83
N ILE A 251 -2.57 2.02 11.08
CA ILE A 251 -1.16 1.66 11.31
C ILE A 251 -0.28 2.89 11.16
N VAL A 252 -0.37 3.60 10.03
CA VAL A 252 0.44 4.79 9.75
C VAL A 252 0.21 5.88 10.79
N LYS A 253 -1.06 6.21 11.09
CA LYS A 253 -1.42 7.20 12.10
C LYS A 253 -0.86 6.86 13.48
N SER A 254 -0.98 5.61 13.90
CA SER A 254 -0.51 5.16 15.22
C SER A 254 1.01 5.19 15.31
N ASN A 255 1.70 4.75 14.25
CA ASN A 255 3.15 4.76 14.19
C ASN A 255 3.72 6.20 14.20
N PHE A 256 3.19 7.10 13.38
CA PHE A 256 3.63 8.49 13.35
C PHE A 256 3.41 9.19 14.70
N LYS A 257 2.25 8.96 15.33
CA LYS A 257 1.97 9.50 16.67
C LYS A 257 2.95 8.94 17.71
N LYS A 258 3.27 7.65 17.69
CA LYS A 258 4.26 7.02 18.56
C LYS A 258 5.63 7.63 18.40
N ASN A 259 6.07 7.87 17.15
CA ASN A 259 7.38 8.46 16.86
C ASN A 259 7.44 9.96 17.18
N GLU A 260 6.32 10.68 17.10
CA GLU A 260 6.24 12.08 17.56
C GLU A 260 6.26 12.17 19.09
N ASN A 261 5.51 11.29 19.79
CA ASN A 261 5.37 11.28 21.24
C ASN A 261 5.67 9.88 21.79
N PRO A 262 6.94 9.48 21.86
CA PRO A 262 7.32 8.12 22.24
C PRO A 262 7.30 7.84 23.74
N CYS A 263 6.88 8.81 24.56
CA CYS A 263 6.84 8.66 26.00
C CYS A 263 5.92 7.52 26.45
N THR A 264 6.47 6.60 27.27
CA THR A 264 5.77 5.45 27.86
C THR A 264 5.50 5.62 29.36
N CYS A 265 5.84 6.77 29.94
CA CYS A 265 5.58 7.05 31.35
C CYS A 265 4.09 7.13 31.65
N PRO A 266 3.64 6.69 32.84
CA PRO A 266 2.28 6.93 33.29
C PRO A 266 1.94 8.44 33.25
N PRO A 267 0.71 8.81 32.85
CA PRO A 267 0.30 10.23 32.79
C PRO A 267 0.40 10.98 34.14
N SER A 268 0.45 10.26 35.24
CA SER A 268 0.57 10.81 36.62
C SER A 268 2.00 11.22 36.95
N PHE A 269 3.00 10.88 36.14
CA PHE A 269 4.39 11.26 36.44
C PHE A 269 4.60 12.74 36.11
N PRO A 270 5.16 13.53 37.05
CA PRO A 270 5.40 14.96 36.84
C PRO A 270 6.52 15.24 35.80
N VAL A 271 7.42 14.27 35.59
CA VAL A 271 8.54 14.38 34.65
C VAL A 271 8.71 13.05 33.92
N CYS A 272 9.03 13.12 32.63
CA CYS A 272 9.32 11.92 31.85
C CYS A 272 10.66 11.30 32.29
N VAL A 273 10.61 10.00 32.60
CA VAL A 273 11.77 9.20 33.04
C VAL A 273 12.12 8.05 32.08
N CYS A 274 11.33 7.83 31.02
CA CYS A 274 11.56 6.72 30.09
C CYS A 274 12.74 6.95 29.14
N GLY A 275 13.23 8.19 29.00
CA GLY A 275 14.35 8.52 28.13
C GLY A 275 14.04 8.48 26.62
N ASN A 276 12.82 8.11 26.22
CA ASN A 276 12.43 8.08 24.81
C ASN A 276 12.35 9.51 24.25
N LYS A 277 12.99 9.73 23.09
CA LYS A 277 13.00 11.01 22.39
C LYS A 277 12.12 10.98 21.16
N SER A 278 11.46 12.09 20.87
CA SER A 278 10.73 12.26 19.63
C SER A 278 11.65 12.10 18.42
N LYS A 279 11.23 11.30 17.44
CA LYS A 279 11.97 11.13 16.17
C LYS A 279 11.57 12.17 15.13
N GLY A 280 10.47 12.89 15.33
CA GLY A 280 9.96 13.81 14.33
C GLY A 280 8.61 14.41 14.66
N THR A 281 8.00 15.01 13.67
CA THR A 281 6.72 15.74 13.78
C THR A 281 5.72 15.22 12.76
N VAL A 282 4.47 15.01 13.20
CA VAL A 282 3.35 14.68 12.31
C VAL A 282 2.89 15.96 11.61
N ILE A 283 3.21 16.09 10.32
CA ILE A 283 2.83 17.24 9.50
C ILE A 283 1.32 17.24 9.26
N THR A 284 0.74 16.09 8.96
CA THR A 284 -0.69 15.93 8.67
C THR A 284 -1.45 15.37 9.87
N ARG A 285 -1.88 16.23 10.81
CA ARG A 285 -2.73 15.79 11.95
C ARG A 285 -4.06 15.22 11.47
N LYS A 286 -4.66 15.83 10.44
CA LYS A 286 -5.74 15.25 9.61
C LYS A 286 -5.12 14.80 8.30
N PRO A 287 -5.56 13.66 7.72
CA PRO A 287 -5.03 13.22 6.44
C PRO A 287 -5.43 14.22 5.35
N ILE A 288 -4.57 14.39 4.35
CA ILE A 288 -4.93 15.10 3.12
C ILE A 288 -5.79 14.14 2.29
N LEU A 289 -6.90 14.62 1.79
CA LEU A 289 -7.87 13.89 0.97
C LEU A 289 -7.82 14.38 -0.47
N PRO A 290 -8.21 13.54 -1.45
CA PRO A 290 -8.31 13.96 -2.84
C PRO A 290 -9.27 15.14 -3.00
N SER A 291 -8.94 16.06 -3.92
CA SER A 291 -9.79 17.17 -4.28
C SER A 291 -11.07 16.69 -5.01
N GLU A 292 -12.12 17.50 -5.03
CA GLU A 292 -13.34 17.21 -5.78
C GLU A 292 -13.01 16.93 -7.26
N LYS A 293 -12.13 17.72 -7.85
CA LYS A 293 -11.67 17.53 -9.22
C LYS A 293 -11.02 16.17 -9.43
N GLU A 294 -10.12 15.74 -8.52
CA GLU A 294 -9.49 14.41 -8.61
C GLU A 294 -10.52 13.28 -8.47
N LEU A 295 -11.53 13.45 -7.60
CA LEU A 295 -12.59 12.45 -7.42
C LEU A 295 -13.46 12.30 -8.68
N GLU A 296 -13.67 13.37 -9.43
CA GLU A 296 -14.39 13.34 -10.72
C GLU A 296 -13.56 12.64 -11.80
N GLU A 297 -12.24 12.92 -11.87
CA GLU A 297 -11.33 12.38 -12.88
C GLU A 297 -10.85 10.96 -12.56
N ASN A 298 -10.72 10.61 -11.26
CA ASN A 298 -10.20 9.33 -10.79
C ASN A 298 -11.03 8.78 -9.61
N SER A 299 -12.04 8.00 -9.90
CA SER A 299 -12.89 7.38 -8.86
C SER A 299 -12.14 6.43 -7.91
N ARG A 300 -10.92 5.98 -8.26
CA ARG A 300 -10.07 5.12 -7.42
C ARG A 300 -9.46 5.87 -6.25
N SER A 301 -9.33 7.19 -6.36
CA SER A 301 -8.82 8.06 -5.29
C SER A 301 -9.80 8.23 -4.11
N LYS A 302 -11.06 7.84 -4.26
CA LYS A 302 -12.14 8.09 -3.29
C LYS A 302 -11.82 7.69 -1.84
N SER A 303 -11.03 6.66 -1.64
CA SER A 303 -10.66 6.16 -0.30
C SER A 303 -9.26 6.61 0.13
N ALA A 304 -8.54 7.33 -0.73
CA ALA A 304 -7.15 7.71 -0.50
C ALA A 304 -7.00 8.72 0.63
N LYS A 305 -5.94 8.54 1.42
CA LYS A 305 -5.53 9.45 2.50
C LYS A 305 -4.04 9.58 2.51
N LEU A 306 -3.53 10.80 2.37
CA LEU A 306 -2.09 11.07 2.50
C LEU A 306 -1.75 11.46 3.94
N ARG A 307 -0.74 10.79 4.49
CA ARG A 307 -0.12 11.14 5.78
C ARG A 307 1.36 11.44 5.61
N VAL A 308 1.81 12.45 6.34
CA VAL A 308 3.19 12.98 6.24
C VAL A 308 3.79 13.10 7.63
N PHE A 309 5.04 12.64 7.75
CA PHE A 309 5.86 12.78 8.95
C PHE A 309 7.22 13.36 8.54
N GLU A 310 7.75 14.27 9.35
CA GLU A 310 9.06 14.90 9.14
C GLU A 310 10.02 14.50 10.25
N LYS A 311 11.23 14.09 9.89
CA LYS A 311 12.30 13.74 10.82
C LYS A 311 12.86 14.99 11.48
N ASN A 312 13.01 14.97 12.81
CA ASN A 312 13.65 16.07 13.56
C ASN A 312 15.18 16.05 13.41
N ASP A 313 15.79 17.19 13.68
CA ASP A 313 17.20 17.31 14.04
C ASP A 313 17.39 16.71 15.45
N LEU A 314 18.09 15.59 15.56
CA LEU A 314 18.44 14.96 16.84
C LEU A 314 19.88 15.25 17.21
#